data_6d229131bff66ccd9185297761884029
#
_entry.id   6d229131bff66ccd9185297761884029
#
_cell.length_a   1.000
_cell.length_b   1.000
_cell.length_c   1.000
_cell.angle_alpha   90.00
_cell.angle_beta   90.00
_cell.angle_gamma   90.00
#
_symmetry.space_group_name_H-M   'P 1'
#
loop_
_entity.id
_entity.type
_entity.pdbx_description
1 polymer ?
#
loop_
_entity_poly.entity_id
_entity_poly.type
_entity_poly.pdbx_seq_one_letter_code
_entity_poly.pdbx_strand_id
1 'polypeptide(L)'
;MENKNKNNVDIQEIEKFNLLAHKWWDPTSEFKPLHEINPLRLNYIKSSVNIKGKKILDVGCGGGILSESLANEGADVTGIDQGDRVIKIAKLHAKESGIKVKYKHINIEDFYKNTDEKFDVITCLEMLEHVPDPNSIINTCSKLLMPGGKIYFSTINKNLKAFLFAIIGAEYILNLLPKGTHEYKKFIKPSQLQAWANSNGLSFDSIIGMTYNPITQKYKLSQDTSVNYIVEVSSVND
;
A
#
# COMPACT_ATOMS: atom_id res chain seq x y z
N MET A 1 -17.30 28.75 -4.44
CA MET A 1 -16.13 28.59 -3.55
C MET A 1 -16.18 27.18 -3.03
N GLU A 2 -15.46 26.28 -3.70
CA GLU A 2 -15.41 24.88 -3.31
C GLU A 2 -14.67 24.73 -1.99
N ASN A 3 -15.35 24.11 -1.03
CA ASN A 3 -14.76 23.68 0.23
C ASN A 3 -13.69 22.63 -0.11
N LYS A 4 -12.43 23.05 -0.29
CA LYS A 4 -11.31 22.11 -0.37
C LYS A 4 -11.34 21.28 0.90
N ASN A 5 -11.67 20.01 0.77
CA ASN A 5 -11.60 19.02 1.83
C ASN A 5 -10.26 19.20 2.54
N LYS A 6 -10.28 19.63 3.81
CA LYS A 6 -9.09 19.95 4.61
C LYS A 6 -8.19 18.73 4.86
N ASN A 7 -8.70 17.52 4.59
CA ASN A 7 -7.99 16.26 4.78
C ASN A 7 -8.01 15.49 3.46
N ASN A 8 -6.88 14.92 3.06
CA ASN A 8 -6.71 14.05 1.89
C ASN A 8 -7.34 12.66 2.15
N VAL A 9 -8.66 12.63 2.36
CA VAL A 9 -9.41 11.48 2.85
C VAL A 9 -10.68 11.29 2.03
N ASP A 10 -10.91 10.08 1.55
CA ASP A 10 -12.19 9.63 0.99
C ASP A 10 -12.94 8.80 2.05
N ILE A 11 -13.91 9.42 2.70
CA ILE A 11 -14.68 8.80 3.79
C ILE A 11 -15.43 7.55 3.30
N GLN A 12 -15.90 7.52 2.06
CA GLN A 12 -16.63 6.38 1.51
C GLN A 12 -15.70 5.17 1.33
N GLU A 13 -14.46 5.40 0.90
CA GLU A 13 -13.45 4.35 0.81
C GLU A 13 -13.12 3.78 2.21
N ILE A 14 -12.90 4.65 3.19
CA ILE A 14 -12.63 4.20 4.57
C ILE A 14 -13.77 3.34 5.11
N GLU A 15 -15.02 3.74 4.90
CA GLU A 15 -16.18 2.98 5.38
C GLU A 15 -16.31 1.61 4.70
N LYS A 16 -15.98 1.49 3.41
CA LYS A 16 -15.94 0.18 2.72
C LYS A 16 -15.01 -0.80 3.44
N PHE A 17 -13.78 -0.37 3.74
CA PHE A 17 -12.81 -1.21 4.45
C PHE A 17 -13.20 -1.47 5.91
N ASN A 18 -13.75 -0.48 6.61
CA ASN A 18 -14.23 -0.64 7.97
C ASN A 18 -15.35 -1.69 8.08
N LEU A 19 -16.27 -1.75 7.11
CA LEU A 19 -17.35 -2.74 7.09
C LEU A 19 -16.84 -4.18 6.98
N LEU A 20 -15.75 -4.38 6.25
CA LEU A 20 -15.14 -5.68 6.01
C LEU A 20 -14.01 -6.02 7.00
N ALA A 21 -13.66 -5.11 7.92
CA ALA A 21 -12.49 -5.25 8.80
C ALA A 21 -12.43 -6.58 9.54
N HIS A 22 -13.58 -7.11 10.00
CA HIS A 22 -13.67 -8.36 10.74
C HIS A 22 -13.24 -9.61 9.94
N LYS A 23 -13.17 -9.50 8.61
CA LYS A 23 -12.75 -10.59 7.70
C LYS A 23 -11.29 -10.48 7.26
N TRP A 24 -10.56 -9.46 7.72
CA TRP A 24 -9.24 -9.10 7.18
C TRP A 24 -8.23 -10.26 7.22
N TRP A 25 -8.27 -11.04 8.27
CA TRP A 25 -7.37 -12.17 8.49
C TRP A 25 -7.94 -13.54 8.08
N ASP A 26 -9.15 -13.57 7.52
CA ASP A 26 -9.71 -14.77 6.92
C ASP A 26 -9.16 -14.95 5.49
N PRO A 27 -8.29 -15.96 5.23
CA PRO A 27 -7.68 -16.17 3.93
C PRO A 27 -8.65 -16.70 2.87
N THR A 28 -9.91 -16.92 3.25
CA THR A 28 -10.98 -17.36 2.32
C THR A 28 -11.95 -16.24 1.99
N SER A 29 -11.81 -15.09 2.66
CA SER A 29 -12.64 -13.89 2.47
C SER A 29 -12.27 -13.10 1.21
N GLU A 30 -12.90 -11.94 1.07
CA GLU A 30 -12.58 -10.94 0.04
C GLU A 30 -11.13 -10.45 0.11
N PHE A 31 -10.44 -10.65 1.24
CA PHE A 31 -9.03 -10.28 1.43
C PHE A 31 -8.04 -11.40 1.04
N LYS A 32 -8.54 -12.56 0.56
CA LYS A 32 -7.69 -13.65 0.04
C LYS A 32 -6.58 -13.16 -0.91
N PRO A 33 -6.84 -12.25 -1.89
CA PRO A 33 -5.78 -11.75 -2.76
C PRO A 33 -4.64 -11.08 -2.00
N LEU A 34 -4.93 -10.33 -0.92
CA LEU A 34 -3.89 -9.68 -0.12
C LEU A 34 -2.98 -10.69 0.59
N HIS A 35 -3.54 -11.80 1.08
CA HIS A 35 -2.77 -12.88 1.69
C HIS A 35 -1.87 -13.58 0.65
N GLU A 36 -2.39 -13.81 -0.57
CA GLU A 36 -1.64 -14.50 -1.63
C GLU A 36 -0.51 -13.65 -2.21
N ILE A 37 -0.70 -12.30 -2.31
CA ILE A 37 0.32 -11.40 -2.84
C ILE A 37 1.35 -10.94 -1.79
N ASN A 38 1.01 -11.02 -0.51
CA ASN A 38 1.88 -10.51 0.56
C ASN A 38 3.30 -11.13 0.57
N PRO A 39 3.48 -12.46 0.38
CA PRO A 39 4.83 -13.04 0.28
C PRO A 39 5.65 -12.47 -0.90
N LEU A 40 5.01 -12.14 -2.02
CA LEU A 40 5.68 -11.55 -3.18
C LEU A 40 6.16 -10.13 -2.87
N ARG A 41 5.33 -9.32 -2.21
CA ARG A 41 5.65 -7.97 -1.75
C ARG A 41 6.81 -7.99 -0.76
N LEU A 42 6.73 -8.82 0.27
CA LEU A 42 7.77 -8.98 1.28
C LEU A 42 9.11 -9.37 0.65
N ASN A 43 9.10 -10.39 -0.23
CA ASN A 43 10.31 -10.85 -0.90
C ASN A 43 10.91 -9.80 -1.82
N TYR A 44 10.09 -9.02 -2.53
CA TYR A 44 10.55 -7.91 -3.36
C TYR A 44 11.24 -6.84 -2.51
N ILE A 45 10.65 -6.41 -1.40
CA ILE A 45 11.26 -5.45 -0.47
C ILE A 45 12.60 -6.01 0.05
N LYS A 46 12.62 -7.25 0.52
CA LYS A 46 13.83 -7.91 1.04
C LYS A 46 14.93 -8.12 -0.01
N SER A 47 14.58 -8.17 -1.29
CA SER A 47 15.59 -8.34 -2.36
C SER A 47 16.44 -7.09 -2.59
N SER A 48 15.96 -5.92 -2.20
CA SER A 48 16.64 -4.64 -2.42
C SER A 48 17.11 -3.96 -1.13
N VAL A 49 16.61 -4.39 0.05
CA VAL A 49 17.02 -3.84 1.35
C VAL A 49 17.01 -4.90 2.45
N ASN A 50 18.08 -4.92 3.27
CA ASN A 50 18.06 -5.72 4.50
C ASN A 50 17.20 -4.99 5.53
N ILE A 51 16.01 -5.51 5.80
CA ILE A 51 15.02 -4.88 6.69
C ILE A 51 15.23 -5.16 8.17
N LYS A 52 16.10 -6.10 8.54
CA LYS A 52 16.36 -6.47 9.95
C LYS A 52 16.90 -5.26 10.73
N GLY A 53 16.21 -4.88 11.80
CA GLY A 53 16.54 -3.73 12.64
C GLY A 53 16.22 -2.37 12.03
N LYS A 54 15.65 -2.33 10.82
CA LYS A 54 15.24 -1.09 10.15
C LYS A 54 13.93 -0.56 10.69
N LYS A 55 13.81 0.77 10.75
CA LYS A 55 12.53 1.45 11.03
C LYS A 55 11.71 1.50 9.75
N ILE A 56 10.54 0.90 9.78
CA ILE A 56 9.63 0.84 8.62
C ILE A 56 8.30 1.52 8.96
N LEU A 57 7.83 2.39 8.06
CA LEU A 57 6.49 2.96 8.09
C LEU A 57 5.64 2.28 7.02
N ASP A 58 4.55 1.64 7.43
CA ASP A 58 3.56 1.04 6.52
C ASP A 58 2.33 1.95 6.46
N VAL A 59 2.16 2.65 5.33
CA VAL A 59 1.13 3.67 5.09
C VAL A 59 -0.07 3.06 4.41
N GLY A 60 -1.25 3.16 5.01
CA GLY A 60 -2.43 2.41 4.59
C GLY A 60 -2.27 0.93 4.94
N CYS A 61 -1.79 0.65 6.16
CA CYS A 61 -1.42 -0.72 6.58
C CYS A 61 -2.60 -1.70 6.65
N GLY A 62 -3.83 -1.21 6.57
CA GLY A 62 -5.02 -2.01 6.70
C GLY A 62 -5.03 -2.83 8.00
N GLY A 63 -5.46 -4.08 7.93
CA GLY A 63 -5.44 -5.01 9.06
C GLY A 63 -4.07 -5.58 9.42
N GLY A 64 -2.97 -5.10 8.79
CA GLY A 64 -1.60 -5.36 9.24
C GLY A 64 -0.89 -6.54 8.59
N ILE A 65 -1.40 -7.14 7.51
CA ILE A 65 -0.80 -8.33 6.89
C ILE A 65 0.67 -8.11 6.52
N LEU A 66 1.01 -7.00 5.84
CA LEU A 66 2.39 -6.68 5.48
C LEU A 66 3.18 -6.22 6.71
N SER A 67 2.60 -5.35 7.53
CA SER A 67 3.25 -4.83 8.76
C SER A 67 3.75 -5.96 9.67
N GLU A 68 2.93 -6.98 9.91
CA GLU A 68 3.31 -8.12 10.74
C GLU A 68 4.37 -9.00 10.07
N SER A 69 4.29 -9.18 8.75
CA SER A 69 5.30 -9.90 8.00
C SER A 69 6.66 -9.22 8.05
N LEU A 70 6.71 -7.89 7.94
CA LEU A 70 7.93 -7.09 8.08
C LEU A 70 8.50 -7.18 9.51
N ALA A 71 7.64 -7.11 10.52
CA ALA A 71 8.04 -7.22 11.92
C ALA A 71 8.59 -8.62 12.25
N ASN A 72 8.01 -9.69 11.70
CA ASN A 72 8.51 -11.06 11.82
C ASN A 72 9.92 -11.25 11.23
N GLU A 73 10.27 -10.46 10.21
CA GLU A 73 11.64 -10.44 9.65
C GLU A 73 12.61 -9.55 10.45
N GLY A 74 12.15 -9.02 11.59
CA GLY A 74 12.98 -8.28 12.55
C GLY A 74 13.03 -6.78 12.34
N ALA A 75 12.12 -6.19 11.58
CA ALA A 75 12.00 -4.74 11.45
C ALA A 75 11.26 -4.10 12.65
N ASP A 76 11.54 -2.83 12.97
CA ASP A 76 10.73 -1.99 13.87
C ASP A 76 9.64 -1.27 13.06
N VAL A 77 8.43 -1.81 13.09
CA VAL A 77 7.35 -1.41 12.19
C VAL A 77 6.35 -0.49 12.89
N THR A 78 6.04 0.63 12.23
CA THR A 78 4.90 1.48 12.54
C THR A 78 3.90 1.37 11.38
N GLY A 79 2.67 0.91 11.66
CA GLY A 79 1.57 0.86 10.70
C GLY A 79 0.59 1.99 10.95
N ILE A 80 0.20 2.73 9.91
CA ILE A 80 -0.80 3.79 10.00
C ILE A 80 -1.92 3.56 9.00
N ASP A 81 -3.16 3.82 9.42
CA ASP A 81 -4.35 3.73 8.58
C ASP A 81 -5.44 4.66 9.11
N GLN A 82 -6.38 5.04 8.26
CA GLN A 82 -7.52 5.88 8.62
C GLN A 82 -8.77 5.09 9.01
N GLY A 83 -8.79 3.79 8.82
CA GLY A 83 -9.86 2.89 9.23
C GLY A 83 -9.75 2.53 10.71
N ASP A 84 -10.60 3.11 11.56
CA ASP A 84 -10.61 2.82 13.01
C ASP A 84 -10.82 1.33 13.29
N ARG A 85 -11.79 0.69 12.61
CA ARG A 85 -12.07 -0.74 12.77
C ARG A 85 -10.93 -1.60 12.24
N VAL A 86 -10.33 -1.19 11.13
CA VAL A 86 -9.19 -1.88 10.50
C VAL A 86 -7.99 -1.88 11.45
N ILE A 87 -7.66 -0.72 12.04
CA ILE A 87 -6.58 -0.61 13.04
C ILE A 87 -6.87 -1.42 14.31
N LYS A 88 -8.14 -1.50 14.75
CA LYS A 88 -8.51 -2.36 15.89
C LYS A 88 -8.24 -3.84 15.60
N ILE A 89 -8.58 -4.30 14.40
CA ILE A 89 -8.30 -5.67 13.96
C ILE A 89 -6.78 -5.92 13.86
N ALA A 90 -6.01 -4.99 13.29
CA ALA A 90 -4.55 -5.11 13.22
C ALA A 90 -3.92 -5.24 14.62
N LYS A 91 -4.34 -4.41 15.58
CA LYS A 91 -3.87 -4.48 16.97
C LYS A 91 -4.24 -5.79 17.65
N LEU A 92 -5.47 -6.28 17.42
CA LEU A 92 -5.94 -7.54 18.00
C LEU A 92 -5.12 -8.71 17.48
N HIS A 93 -4.98 -8.83 16.16
CA HIS A 93 -4.23 -9.94 15.53
C HIS A 93 -2.76 -9.93 15.94
N ALA A 94 -2.10 -8.78 15.92
CA ALA A 94 -0.70 -8.65 16.36
C ALA A 94 -0.51 -9.10 17.83
N LYS A 95 -1.49 -8.77 18.72
CA LYS A 95 -1.48 -9.21 20.12
C LYS A 95 -1.65 -10.74 20.22
N GLU A 96 -2.59 -11.32 19.47
CA GLU A 96 -2.85 -12.76 19.46
C GLU A 96 -1.67 -13.55 18.89
N SER A 97 -1.03 -13.01 17.85
CA SER A 97 0.14 -13.60 17.20
C SER A 97 1.46 -13.35 17.94
N GLY A 98 1.45 -12.52 18.98
CA GLY A 98 2.66 -12.14 19.73
C GLY A 98 3.64 -11.25 18.96
N ILE A 99 3.19 -10.62 17.86
CA ILE A 99 4.00 -9.78 16.97
C ILE A 99 3.97 -8.34 17.45
N LYS A 100 5.12 -7.66 17.44
CA LYS A 100 5.22 -6.27 17.88
C LYS A 100 5.17 -5.30 16.70
N VAL A 101 4.04 -4.61 16.52
CA VAL A 101 3.87 -3.51 15.56
C VAL A 101 3.20 -2.33 16.26
N LYS A 102 3.65 -1.11 15.95
CA LYS A 102 3.08 0.14 16.47
C LYS A 102 1.95 0.60 15.55
N TYR A 103 0.71 0.20 15.79
CA TYR A 103 -0.43 0.64 14.97
C TYR A 103 -1.04 1.94 15.48
N LYS A 104 -1.24 2.92 14.57
CA LYS A 104 -1.85 4.22 14.85
C LYS A 104 -3.01 4.50 13.88
N HIS A 105 -4.16 4.91 14.41
CA HIS A 105 -5.29 5.41 13.63
C HIS A 105 -5.06 6.88 13.31
N ILE A 106 -4.46 7.17 12.14
CA ILE A 106 -4.06 8.52 11.73
C ILE A 106 -3.77 8.53 10.21
N ASN A 107 -4.04 9.65 9.54
CA ASN A 107 -3.54 9.87 8.17
C ASN A 107 -2.05 10.26 8.19
N ILE A 108 -1.38 10.08 7.06
CA ILE A 108 0.06 10.32 6.97
C ILE A 108 0.42 11.80 7.14
N GLU A 109 -0.40 12.73 6.67
CA GLU A 109 -0.15 14.18 6.76
C GLU A 109 -0.20 14.64 8.24
N ASP A 110 -1.15 14.13 9.01
CA ASP A 110 -1.23 14.44 10.44
C ASP A 110 -0.18 13.66 11.23
N PHE A 111 0.15 12.44 10.82
CA PHE A 111 1.28 11.70 11.38
C PHE A 111 2.59 12.49 11.24
N TYR A 112 2.87 13.02 10.04
CA TYR A 112 4.05 13.84 9.77
C TYR A 112 4.11 15.10 10.65
N LYS A 113 2.99 15.78 10.88
CA LYS A 113 2.94 16.98 11.73
C LYS A 113 3.21 16.68 13.21
N ASN A 114 2.98 15.45 13.64
CA ASN A 114 3.03 15.03 15.04
C ASN A 114 4.22 14.10 15.36
N THR A 115 5.22 14.02 14.45
CA THR A 115 6.40 13.17 14.66
C THR A 115 7.64 13.80 14.07
N ASP A 116 8.77 13.65 14.78
CA ASP A 116 10.11 13.91 14.26
C ASP A 116 10.78 12.62 13.76
N GLU A 117 10.08 11.48 13.82
CA GLU A 117 10.61 10.20 13.39
C GLU A 117 10.85 10.18 11.88
N LYS A 118 11.95 9.54 11.47
CA LYS A 118 12.28 9.22 10.09
C LYS A 118 12.40 7.70 9.96
N PHE A 119 12.18 7.22 8.74
CA PHE A 119 12.12 5.80 8.45
C PHE A 119 13.15 5.40 7.40
N ASP A 120 13.80 4.26 7.59
CA ASP A 120 14.71 3.67 6.60
C ASP A 120 13.93 3.18 5.36
N VAL A 121 12.73 2.66 5.59
CA VAL A 121 11.85 2.13 4.54
C VAL A 121 10.43 2.62 4.78
N ILE A 122 9.75 2.97 3.70
CA ILE A 122 8.32 3.28 3.72
C ILE A 122 7.62 2.37 2.71
N THR A 123 6.51 1.75 3.12
CA THR A 123 5.60 1.03 2.23
C THR A 123 4.28 1.77 2.12
N CYS A 124 3.74 1.90 0.92
CA CYS A 124 2.42 2.47 0.63
C CYS A 124 1.83 1.69 -0.55
N LEU A 125 1.24 0.54 -0.22
CA LEU A 125 0.84 -0.46 -1.21
C LEU A 125 -0.68 -0.55 -1.32
N GLU A 126 -1.20 -0.44 -2.55
CA GLU A 126 -2.65 -0.45 -2.87
C GLU A 126 -3.44 0.62 -2.08
N MET A 127 -2.88 1.81 -1.91
CA MET A 127 -3.51 2.90 -1.16
C MET A 127 -3.70 4.17 -1.99
N LEU A 128 -2.80 4.43 -2.93
CA LEU A 128 -2.79 5.68 -3.71
C LEU A 128 -4.06 5.90 -4.53
N GLU A 129 -4.70 4.83 -5.01
CA GLU A 129 -5.97 4.86 -5.74
C GLU A 129 -7.19 5.15 -4.87
N HIS A 130 -7.04 5.11 -3.54
CA HIS A 130 -8.13 5.32 -2.57
C HIS A 130 -8.14 6.72 -1.96
N VAL A 131 -7.21 7.60 -2.35
CA VAL A 131 -7.11 8.96 -1.83
C VAL A 131 -7.41 10.01 -2.89
N PRO A 132 -7.94 11.19 -2.50
CA PRO A 132 -8.21 12.30 -3.44
C PRO A 132 -6.95 12.87 -4.09
N ASP A 133 -5.83 12.95 -3.37
CA ASP A 133 -4.56 13.50 -3.85
C ASP A 133 -3.38 12.56 -3.54
N PRO A 134 -3.08 11.61 -4.44
CA PRO A 134 -1.93 10.72 -4.30
C PRO A 134 -0.57 11.46 -4.21
N ASN A 135 -0.43 12.61 -4.87
CA ASN A 135 0.81 13.37 -4.85
C ASN A 135 1.11 13.93 -3.45
N SER A 136 0.10 14.33 -2.68
CA SER A 136 0.25 14.73 -1.27
C SER A 136 0.84 13.59 -0.42
N ILE A 137 0.38 12.35 -0.65
CA ILE A 137 0.90 11.17 0.05
C ILE A 137 2.39 10.96 -0.28
N ILE A 138 2.75 10.99 -1.58
CA ILE A 138 4.14 10.81 -2.03
C ILE A 138 5.04 11.90 -1.44
N ASN A 139 4.60 13.16 -1.46
CA ASN A 139 5.32 14.29 -0.83
C ASN A 139 5.52 14.08 0.68
N THR A 140 4.51 13.55 1.37
CA THR A 140 4.62 13.33 2.82
C THR A 140 5.53 12.15 3.12
N CYS A 141 5.45 11.07 2.32
CA CYS A 141 6.39 9.94 2.40
C CYS A 141 7.84 10.40 2.20
N SER A 142 8.12 11.26 1.20
CA SER A 142 9.48 11.75 0.96
C SER A 142 10.04 12.53 2.16
N LYS A 143 9.20 13.30 2.85
CA LYS A 143 9.59 14.06 4.06
C LYS A 143 9.84 13.17 5.28
N LEU A 144 9.21 11.99 5.36
CA LEU A 144 9.39 11.03 6.44
C LEU A 144 10.55 10.05 6.18
N LEU A 145 11.09 10.03 4.95
CA LEU A 145 12.17 9.15 4.57
C LEU A 145 13.52 9.64 5.14
N MET A 146 14.37 8.71 5.58
CA MET A 146 15.76 9.00 5.91
C MET A 146 16.60 9.22 4.63
N PRO A 147 17.69 9.98 4.67
CA PRO A 147 18.67 9.97 3.59
C PRO A 147 19.13 8.55 3.27
N GLY A 148 19.14 8.19 1.97
CA GLY A 148 19.45 6.82 1.52
C GLY A 148 18.35 5.78 1.79
N GLY A 149 17.21 6.20 2.32
CA GLY A 149 16.04 5.34 2.53
C GLY A 149 15.30 5.00 1.23
N LYS A 150 14.41 4.02 1.30
CA LYS A 150 13.62 3.51 0.16
C LYS A 150 12.12 3.59 0.42
N ILE A 151 11.35 3.87 -0.62
CA ILE A 151 9.89 3.80 -0.58
C ILE A 151 9.40 2.81 -1.63
N TYR A 152 8.43 2.00 -1.26
CA TYR A 152 7.72 1.08 -2.15
C TYR A 152 6.29 1.56 -2.31
N PHE A 153 5.90 1.91 -3.53
CA PHE A 153 4.52 2.21 -3.89
C PHE A 153 3.96 1.10 -4.77
N SER A 154 2.71 0.70 -4.56
CA SER A 154 1.99 -0.12 -5.53
C SER A 154 0.60 0.42 -5.79
N THR A 155 0.11 0.19 -7.00
CA THR A 155 -1.23 0.57 -7.42
C THR A 155 -1.60 -0.10 -8.75
N ILE A 156 -2.83 0.12 -9.21
CA ILE A 156 -3.35 -0.40 -10.47
C ILE A 156 -3.03 0.58 -11.61
N ASN A 157 -2.50 0.04 -12.72
CA ASN A 157 -2.14 0.83 -13.88
C ASN A 157 -3.38 1.35 -14.64
N LYS A 158 -3.35 2.60 -15.07
CA LYS A 158 -4.44 3.25 -15.81
C LYS A 158 -4.38 2.95 -17.30
N ASN A 159 -4.89 1.78 -17.70
CA ASN A 159 -5.06 1.39 -19.10
C ASN A 159 -6.25 0.44 -19.29
N LEU A 160 -6.60 0.16 -20.56
CA LEU A 160 -7.74 -0.68 -20.88
C LEU A 160 -7.58 -2.13 -20.37
N LYS A 161 -6.37 -2.67 -20.39
CA LYS A 161 -6.08 -4.03 -19.89
C LYS A 161 -6.33 -4.11 -18.38
N ALA A 162 -5.85 -3.13 -17.61
CA ALA A 162 -6.10 -3.05 -16.18
C ALA A 162 -7.60 -2.89 -15.87
N PHE A 163 -8.31 -2.08 -16.64
CA PHE A 163 -9.77 -1.95 -16.53
C PHE A 163 -10.49 -3.29 -16.73
N LEU A 164 -10.14 -4.01 -17.81
CA LEU A 164 -10.75 -5.31 -18.10
C LEU A 164 -10.43 -6.36 -17.03
N PHE A 165 -9.22 -6.41 -16.53
CA PHE A 165 -8.79 -7.42 -15.56
C PHE A 165 -9.19 -7.05 -14.12
N ALA A 166 -8.98 -5.82 -13.67
CA ALA A 166 -9.27 -5.43 -12.29
C ALA A 166 -10.77 -5.25 -12.04
N ILE A 167 -11.50 -4.63 -12.98
CA ILE A 167 -12.92 -4.36 -12.78
C ILE A 167 -13.77 -5.50 -13.35
N ILE A 168 -13.65 -5.81 -14.63
CA ILE A 168 -14.52 -6.81 -15.26
C ILE A 168 -14.10 -8.22 -14.82
N GLY A 169 -12.82 -8.53 -14.83
CA GLY A 169 -12.31 -9.86 -14.48
C GLY A 169 -12.47 -10.17 -13.00
N ALA A 170 -11.87 -9.37 -12.12
CA ALA A 170 -11.82 -9.66 -10.70
C ALA A 170 -13.16 -9.43 -9.99
N GLU A 171 -13.89 -8.35 -10.33
CA GLU A 171 -15.12 -7.98 -9.64
C GLU A 171 -16.38 -8.68 -10.20
N TYR A 172 -16.48 -8.88 -11.52
CA TYR A 172 -17.70 -9.37 -12.16
C TYR A 172 -17.62 -10.83 -12.64
N ILE A 173 -16.47 -11.30 -13.12
CA ILE A 173 -16.34 -12.66 -13.67
C ILE A 173 -15.84 -13.63 -12.61
N LEU A 174 -14.75 -13.30 -11.92
CA LEU A 174 -14.10 -14.20 -10.96
C LEU A 174 -14.61 -14.02 -9.53
N ASN A 175 -15.36 -12.94 -9.26
CA ASN A 175 -15.84 -12.57 -7.91
C ASN A 175 -14.73 -12.60 -6.84
N LEU A 176 -13.50 -12.27 -7.24
CA LEU A 176 -12.34 -12.19 -6.33
C LEU A 176 -12.40 -10.98 -5.41
N LEU A 177 -13.11 -9.93 -5.83
CA LEU A 177 -13.25 -8.67 -5.11
C LEU A 177 -14.72 -8.21 -5.13
N PRO A 178 -15.20 -7.48 -4.12
CA PRO A 178 -16.53 -6.86 -4.13
C PRO A 178 -16.71 -5.92 -5.33
N LYS A 179 -17.91 -5.89 -5.89
CA LYS A 179 -18.25 -4.97 -6.99
C LYS A 179 -18.09 -3.52 -6.55
N GLY A 180 -17.47 -2.68 -7.40
CA GLY A 180 -17.22 -1.28 -7.10
C GLY A 180 -16.01 -1.04 -6.19
N THR A 181 -15.14 -2.03 -6.03
CA THR A 181 -13.87 -1.87 -5.29
C THR A 181 -12.95 -0.87 -6.01
N HIS A 182 -12.96 -0.84 -7.35
CA HIS A 182 -12.07 0.00 -8.12
C HIS A 182 -12.81 0.94 -9.08
N GLU A 183 -12.37 2.18 -9.12
CA GLU A 183 -12.79 3.18 -10.09
C GLU A 183 -11.67 3.49 -11.08
N TYR A 184 -11.86 3.23 -12.38
CA TYR A 184 -10.86 3.48 -13.42
C TYR A 184 -10.25 4.90 -13.38
N LYS A 185 -11.04 5.90 -12.96
CA LYS A 185 -10.56 7.28 -12.86
C LYS A 185 -9.44 7.45 -11.85
N LYS A 186 -9.42 6.62 -10.81
CA LYS A 186 -8.45 6.61 -9.72
C LYS A 186 -7.17 5.81 -10.03
N PHE A 187 -7.14 5.05 -11.13
CA PHE A 187 -5.97 4.30 -11.56
C PHE A 187 -4.82 5.22 -11.96
N ILE A 188 -3.59 4.83 -11.68
CA ILE A 188 -2.40 5.66 -11.81
C ILE A 188 -1.44 5.04 -12.84
N LYS A 189 -1.01 5.83 -13.83
CA LYS A 189 0.02 5.38 -14.78
C LYS A 189 1.40 5.37 -14.12
N PRO A 190 2.29 4.40 -14.43
CA PRO A 190 3.67 4.43 -13.95
C PRO A 190 4.39 5.76 -14.22
N SER A 191 4.21 6.35 -15.41
CA SER A 191 4.79 7.65 -15.78
C SER A 191 4.26 8.81 -14.91
N GLN A 192 3.02 8.74 -14.45
CA GLN A 192 2.43 9.74 -13.56
C GLN A 192 3.01 9.62 -12.15
N LEU A 193 3.13 8.39 -11.63
CA LEU A 193 3.76 8.14 -10.33
C LEU A 193 5.23 8.57 -10.36
N GLN A 194 5.97 8.25 -11.43
CA GLN A 194 7.35 8.69 -11.63
C GLN A 194 7.47 10.22 -11.63
N ALA A 195 6.57 10.93 -12.32
CA ALA A 195 6.58 12.40 -12.34
C ALA A 195 6.35 12.99 -10.94
N TRP A 196 5.42 12.41 -10.16
CA TRP A 196 5.19 12.82 -8.78
C TRP A 196 6.38 12.49 -7.87
N ALA A 197 7.00 11.32 -8.00
CA ALA A 197 8.20 10.95 -7.24
C ALA A 197 9.34 11.95 -7.51
N ASN A 198 9.65 12.21 -8.77
CA ASN A 198 10.70 13.15 -9.17
C ASN A 198 10.43 14.58 -8.67
N SER A 199 9.18 15.06 -8.73
CA SER A 199 8.82 16.40 -8.23
C SER A 199 8.95 16.55 -6.71
N ASN A 200 9.01 15.42 -5.98
CA ASN A 200 9.17 15.37 -4.54
C ASN A 200 10.59 14.95 -4.10
N GLY A 201 11.59 15.06 -4.98
CA GLY A 201 13.00 14.78 -4.67
C GLY A 201 13.31 13.28 -4.50
N LEU A 202 12.53 12.42 -5.14
CA LEU A 202 12.74 10.96 -5.13
C LEU A 202 13.27 10.48 -6.48
N SER A 203 14.27 9.60 -6.47
CA SER A 203 14.75 8.88 -7.65
C SER A 203 13.87 7.65 -7.90
N PHE A 204 13.53 7.41 -9.16
CA PHE A 204 12.79 6.23 -9.58
C PHE A 204 13.77 5.10 -9.89
N ASP A 205 13.90 4.12 -9.00
CA ASP A 205 14.96 3.10 -9.06
C ASP A 205 14.54 1.89 -9.90
N SER A 206 13.35 1.35 -9.64
CA SER A 206 12.86 0.16 -10.36
C SER A 206 11.34 0.07 -10.37
N ILE A 207 10.82 -0.73 -11.32
CA ILE A 207 9.41 -1.08 -11.42
C ILE A 207 9.26 -2.56 -11.76
N ILE A 208 8.32 -3.23 -11.11
CA ILE A 208 7.95 -4.61 -11.41
C ILE A 208 6.43 -4.75 -11.43
N GLY A 209 5.94 -5.57 -12.35
CA GLY A 209 4.52 -5.91 -12.43
C GLY A 209 4.16 -7.08 -11.53
N MET A 210 2.89 -7.13 -11.17
CA MET A 210 2.30 -8.28 -10.49
C MET A 210 1.16 -8.82 -11.35
N THR A 211 1.26 -10.10 -11.76
CA THR A 211 0.32 -10.74 -12.66
C THR A 211 -0.35 -11.94 -12.00
N TYR A 212 -1.62 -12.13 -12.32
CA TYR A 212 -2.42 -13.28 -11.89
C TYR A 212 -2.65 -14.22 -13.05
N ASN A 213 -2.45 -15.52 -12.84
CA ASN A 213 -2.77 -16.57 -13.80
C ASN A 213 -4.10 -17.23 -13.39
N PRO A 214 -5.19 -17.06 -14.15
CA PRO A 214 -6.51 -17.58 -13.78
C PRO A 214 -6.60 -19.13 -13.86
N ILE A 215 -5.71 -19.78 -14.61
CA ILE A 215 -5.70 -21.25 -14.73
C ILE A 215 -5.06 -21.87 -13.49
N THR A 216 -3.89 -21.36 -13.07
CA THR A 216 -3.18 -21.85 -11.89
C THR A 216 -3.60 -21.17 -10.60
N GLN A 217 -4.42 -20.12 -10.68
CA GLN A 217 -4.86 -19.28 -9.56
C GLN A 217 -3.69 -18.73 -8.72
N LYS A 218 -2.57 -18.39 -9.37
CA LYS A 218 -1.36 -17.90 -8.68
C LYS A 218 -0.96 -16.53 -9.15
N TYR A 219 -0.50 -15.71 -8.21
CA TYR A 219 0.18 -14.45 -8.47
C TYR A 219 1.67 -14.67 -8.65
N LYS A 220 2.31 -13.82 -9.45
CA LYS A 220 3.76 -13.75 -9.60
C LYS A 220 4.22 -12.34 -9.94
N LEU A 221 5.45 -12.00 -9.56
CA LEU A 221 6.15 -10.83 -10.06
C LEU A 221 6.62 -11.09 -11.50
N SER A 222 6.56 -10.06 -12.34
CA SER A 222 6.93 -10.14 -13.77
C SER A 222 7.30 -8.76 -14.31
N GLN A 223 7.88 -8.70 -15.51
CA GLN A 223 8.14 -7.43 -16.20
C GLN A 223 6.85 -6.79 -16.77
N ASP A 224 5.73 -7.50 -16.78
CA ASP A 224 4.44 -6.97 -17.26
C ASP A 224 3.78 -6.10 -16.21
N THR A 225 3.96 -4.79 -16.31
CA THR A 225 3.37 -3.75 -15.45
C THR A 225 1.99 -3.29 -15.91
N SER A 226 1.38 -3.99 -16.85
CA SER A 226 0.16 -3.51 -17.51
C SER A 226 -1.10 -3.55 -16.63
N VAL A 227 -1.15 -4.32 -15.53
CA VAL A 227 -2.32 -4.38 -14.65
C VAL A 227 -2.01 -3.77 -13.29
N ASN A 228 -1.14 -4.39 -12.53
CA ASN A 228 -0.70 -3.94 -11.22
C ASN A 228 0.83 -3.86 -11.21
N TYR A 229 1.38 -2.90 -10.47
CA TYR A 229 2.83 -2.72 -10.41
C TYR A 229 3.29 -2.24 -9.03
N ILE A 230 4.54 -2.55 -8.72
CA ILE A 230 5.27 -2.03 -7.56
C ILE A 230 6.43 -1.19 -8.09
N VAL A 231 6.59 0.00 -7.53
CA VAL A 231 7.71 0.92 -7.79
C VAL A 231 8.57 1.01 -6.56
N GLU A 232 9.87 0.94 -6.75
CA GLU A 232 10.87 1.30 -5.76
C GLU A 232 11.44 2.69 -6.11
N VAL A 233 11.44 3.58 -5.11
CA VAL A 233 12.06 4.90 -5.21
C VAL A 233 12.96 5.13 -3.99
N SER A 234 13.99 5.96 -4.15
CA SER A 234 14.89 6.34 -3.06
C SER A 234 15.00 7.86 -2.93
N SER A 235 15.46 8.35 -1.76
CA SER A 235 15.84 9.75 -1.62
C SER A 235 17.01 10.05 -2.55
N VAL A 236 16.94 11.14 -3.30
CA VAL A 236 18.12 11.65 -3.99
C VAL A 236 19.11 12.08 -2.91
N ASN A 237 20.29 11.47 -2.89
CA ASN A 237 21.37 11.89 -2.00
C ASN A 237 21.83 13.27 -2.46
N ASP A 238 21.66 14.28 -1.62
CA ASP A 238 22.39 15.55 -1.75
C ASP A 238 23.85 15.39 -1.34
#